data_83a423ea0778940f1a4dac474de4ce44
#
_entry.id   83a423ea0778940f1a4dac474de4ce44
#
_cell.length_a   1.000
_cell.length_b   1.000
_cell.length_c   1.000
_cell.angle_alpha   90.00
_cell.angle_beta   90.00
_cell.angle_gamma   90.00
#
_symmetry.space_group_name_H-M   'P 1'
#
loop_
_entity.id
_entity.type
_entity.pdbx_description
1 polymer ?
#
loop_
_entity_poly.entity_id
_entity_poly.type
_entity_poly.pdbx_seq_one_letter_code
_entity_poly.pdbx_strand_id
1 'polypeptide(L)'
;MKKVLFSLIALMSVMTVQAQSICASWRSMQPVVETDEDGSVYIQNILYTFNEDGTFSMVDEFTITSEPAPTMALEIATSIDLKGTYTLEGDKLTLTPDKSSYKAEILSISMNGKVANNPMVSSQVKGMLNSEEFKSELTAVETNTIKVTDSTLEMNNGEETMMFTRFATIQN
;
A
#
# COMPACT_ATOMS: atom_id res chain seq x y z
N MET A 1 34.04 28.66 -12.41
CA MET A 1 33.97 27.60 -11.39
C MET A 1 32.99 27.91 -10.25
N LYS A 2 32.96 29.11 -9.64
CA LYS A 2 32.02 29.44 -8.54
C LYS A 2 30.53 29.33 -8.92
N LYS A 3 30.13 29.67 -10.14
CA LYS A 3 28.72 29.60 -10.59
C LYS A 3 28.22 28.18 -10.78
N VAL A 4 29.06 27.21 -11.14
CA VAL A 4 28.69 25.80 -11.29
C VAL A 4 28.50 25.15 -9.93
N LEU A 5 29.32 25.55 -8.94
CA LEU A 5 29.18 25.02 -7.57
C LEU A 5 27.88 25.47 -6.90
N PHE A 6 27.48 26.73 -7.12
CA PHE A 6 26.19 27.24 -6.60
C PHE A 6 24.97 26.55 -7.24
N SER A 7 25.07 26.25 -8.55
CA SER A 7 24.01 25.53 -9.26
C SER A 7 23.85 24.08 -8.74
N LEU A 8 24.97 23.42 -8.43
CA LEU A 8 24.96 22.06 -7.89
C LEU A 8 24.41 22.00 -6.46
N ILE A 9 24.73 22.98 -5.60
CA ILE A 9 24.21 23.10 -4.25
C ILE A 9 22.71 23.42 -4.27
N ALA A 10 22.25 24.27 -5.20
CA ALA A 10 20.83 24.57 -5.36
C ALA A 10 20.04 23.35 -5.86
N LEU A 11 20.60 22.51 -6.74
CA LEU A 11 19.95 21.27 -7.18
C LEU A 11 19.83 20.25 -6.04
N MET A 12 20.88 20.09 -5.22
CA MET A 12 20.84 19.19 -4.07
C MET A 12 19.86 19.65 -2.98
N SER A 13 19.72 20.98 -2.78
CA SER A 13 18.76 21.51 -1.79
C SER A 13 17.31 21.35 -2.22
N VAL A 14 17.01 21.37 -3.52
CA VAL A 14 15.63 21.14 -4.02
C VAL A 14 15.26 19.66 -3.88
N MET A 15 16.20 18.73 -4.11
CA MET A 15 15.93 17.30 -3.91
C MET A 15 15.70 16.94 -2.44
N THR A 16 16.42 17.56 -1.51
CA THR A 16 16.24 17.30 -0.07
C THR A 16 14.92 17.83 0.46
N VAL A 17 14.42 18.96 -0.05
CA VAL A 17 13.12 19.52 0.39
C VAL A 17 11.96 18.64 -0.06
N GLN A 18 11.99 18.08 -1.27
CA GLN A 18 10.93 17.17 -1.72
C GLN A 18 10.99 15.80 -1.04
N ALA A 19 12.19 15.25 -0.82
CA ALA A 19 12.36 14.00 -0.08
C ALA A 19 11.84 14.12 1.36
N GLN A 20 12.10 15.24 2.03
CA GLN A 20 11.57 15.50 3.37
C GLN A 20 10.04 15.61 3.41
N SER A 21 9.42 16.09 2.35
CA SER A 21 7.95 16.25 2.34
C SER A 21 7.19 14.93 2.26
N ILE A 22 7.77 13.87 1.67
CA ILE A 22 7.15 12.54 1.60
C ILE A 22 7.37 11.73 2.89
N CYS A 23 8.43 12.03 3.67
CA CYS A 23 8.77 11.31 4.91
C CYS A 23 7.69 11.51 5.98
N ALA A 24 6.73 10.62 6.01
CA ALA A 24 5.60 10.57 6.93
C ALA A 24 4.86 9.24 6.78
N SER A 25 3.84 9.03 7.60
CA SER A 25 2.85 7.98 7.37
C SER A 25 1.65 8.56 6.60
N TRP A 26 1.19 7.83 5.60
CA TRP A 26 0.15 8.21 4.67
C TRP A 26 -0.90 7.12 4.56
N ARG A 27 -2.15 7.45 4.86
CA ARG A 27 -3.28 6.52 4.78
C ARG A 27 -4.16 6.88 3.59
N SER A 28 -4.62 5.88 2.84
CA SER A 28 -5.62 6.08 1.77
C SER A 28 -6.83 6.86 2.29
N MET A 29 -7.25 7.89 1.55
CA MET A 29 -8.35 8.76 1.99
C MET A 29 -9.70 8.07 1.91
N GLN A 30 -9.85 7.17 0.94
CA GLN A 30 -11.04 6.33 0.76
C GLN A 30 -10.57 4.91 0.50
N PRO A 31 -11.30 3.89 0.96
CA PRO A 31 -11.01 2.53 0.57
C PRO A 31 -11.17 2.40 -0.94
N VAL A 32 -10.23 1.70 -1.57
CA VAL A 32 -10.42 1.25 -2.95
C VAL A 32 -11.47 0.16 -2.92
N VAL A 33 -12.50 0.27 -3.75
CA VAL A 33 -13.59 -0.70 -3.84
C VAL A 33 -13.64 -1.24 -5.24
N GLU A 34 -13.38 -2.52 -5.38
CA GLU A 34 -13.43 -3.24 -6.64
C GLU A 34 -14.46 -4.37 -6.56
N THR A 35 -15.06 -4.72 -7.69
CA THR A 35 -15.97 -5.85 -7.82
C THR A 35 -15.50 -6.73 -8.97
N ASP A 36 -15.25 -7.99 -8.69
CA ASP A 36 -14.85 -8.95 -9.71
C ASP A 36 -16.06 -9.55 -10.48
N GLU A 37 -15.76 -10.43 -11.44
CA GLU A 37 -16.77 -11.08 -12.28
C GLU A 37 -17.69 -12.02 -11.49
N ASP A 38 -17.24 -12.55 -10.35
CA ASP A 38 -17.99 -13.42 -9.44
C ASP A 38 -18.84 -12.63 -8.45
N GLY A 39 -18.82 -11.28 -8.52
CA GLY A 39 -19.55 -10.38 -7.64
C GLY A 39 -18.91 -10.19 -6.26
N SER A 40 -17.67 -10.61 -6.09
CA SER A 40 -16.91 -10.33 -4.87
C SER A 40 -16.51 -8.86 -4.81
N VAL A 41 -16.63 -8.27 -3.64
CA VAL A 41 -16.28 -6.87 -3.39
C VAL A 41 -15.02 -6.83 -2.53
N TYR A 42 -14.03 -6.12 -3.02
CA TYR A 42 -12.76 -5.88 -2.32
C TYR A 42 -12.77 -4.45 -1.77
N ILE A 43 -12.51 -4.31 -0.47
CA ILE A 43 -12.42 -3.02 0.20
C ILE A 43 -11.01 -2.91 0.78
N GLN A 44 -10.23 -1.99 0.27
CA GLN A 44 -8.80 -1.90 0.53
C GLN A 44 -8.44 -0.60 1.26
N ASN A 45 -7.66 -0.70 2.35
CA ASN A 45 -7.09 0.44 3.08
C ASN A 45 -5.57 0.29 3.12
N ILE A 46 -4.86 1.26 2.58
CA ILE A 46 -3.41 1.23 2.46
C ILE A 46 -2.80 2.28 3.38
N LEU A 47 -1.79 1.87 4.17
CA LEU A 47 -0.95 2.74 4.97
C LEU A 47 0.50 2.62 4.50
N TYR A 48 1.04 3.68 3.93
CA TYR A 48 2.48 3.82 3.66
C TYR A 48 3.17 4.59 4.78
N THR A 49 4.40 4.21 5.11
CA THR A 49 5.32 5.00 5.93
C THR A 49 6.63 5.13 5.19
N PHE A 50 7.02 6.35 4.84
CA PHE A 50 8.29 6.67 4.20
C PHE A 50 9.25 7.26 5.22
N ASN A 51 10.47 6.69 5.30
CA ASN A 51 11.51 7.09 6.22
C ASN A 51 12.58 7.94 5.52
N GLU A 52 13.30 8.76 6.28
CA GLU A 52 14.39 9.63 5.77
C GLU A 52 15.58 8.84 5.20
N ASP A 53 15.74 7.60 5.60
CA ASP A 53 16.81 6.71 5.12
C ASP A 53 16.53 6.05 3.76
N GLY A 54 15.42 6.42 3.11
CA GLY A 54 15.01 5.87 1.82
C GLY A 54 14.33 4.52 1.91
N THR A 55 13.92 4.09 3.11
CA THR A 55 13.11 2.89 3.30
C THR A 55 11.62 3.23 3.40
N PHE A 56 10.77 2.27 3.03
CA PHE A 56 9.33 2.37 3.29
C PHE A 56 8.79 1.09 3.92
N SER A 57 7.65 1.23 4.58
CA SER A 57 6.76 0.12 4.92
C SER A 57 5.37 0.39 4.39
N MET A 58 4.67 -0.68 4.03
CA MET A 58 3.27 -0.67 3.62
C MET A 58 2.51 -1.67 4.47
N VAL A 59 1.35 -1.26 4.94
CA VAL A 59 0.32 -2.16 5.49
C VAL A 59 -0.91 -1.99 4.62
N ASP A 60 -1.35 -3.08 4.04
CA ASP A 60 -2.54 -3.13 3.21
C ASP A 60 -3.57 -4.03 3.90
N GLU A 61 -4.63 -3.43 4.42
CA GLU A 61 -5.77 -4.14 5.01
C GLU A 61 -6.89 -4.20 3.99
N PHE A 62 -7.28 -5.39 3.59
CA PHE A 62 -8.39 -5.56 2.66
C PHE A 62 -9.39 -6.60 3.14
N THR A 63 -10.65 -6.36 2.78
CA THR A 63 -11.77 -7.24 3.07
C THR A 63 -12.38 -7.72 1.76
N ILE A 64 -12.50 -9.03 1.63
CA ILE A 64 -13.22 -9.67 0.53
C ILE A 64 -14.60 -10.01 1.04
N THR A 65 -15.65 -9.53 0.36
CA THR A 65 -17.03 -9.92 0.61
C THR A 65 -17.58 -10.65 -0.61
N SER A 66 -18.20 -11.80 -0.40
CA SER A 66 -18.81 -12.57 -1.49
C SER A 66 -20.06 -13.30 -1.01
N GLU A 67 -20.96 -13.60 -1.95
CA GLU A 67 -22.20 -14.37 -1.71
C GLU A 67 -22.16 -15.66 -2.53
N PRO A 68 -21.37 -16.68 -2.11
CA PRO A 68 -21.21 -17.92 -2.87
C PRO A 68 -22.49 -18.74 -2.99
N ALA A 69 -23.54 -18.42 -2.21
CA ALA A 69 -24.87 -18.99 -2.31
C ALA A 69 -25.92 -17.99 -1.80
N PRO A 70 -27.20 -18.07 -2.22
CA PRO A 70 -28.26 -17.10 -1.88
C PRO A 70 -28.50 -16.87 -0.38
N THR A 71 -28.00 -17.76 0.46
CA THR A 71 -28.18 -17.68 1.94
C THR A 71 -26.83 -17.58 2.67
N MET A 72 -25.72 -17.39 1.94
CA MET A 72 -24.38 -17.39 2.52
C MET A 72 -23.66 -16.10 2.13
N ALA A 73 -23.48 -15.21 3.09
CA ALA A 73 -22.55 -14.09 2.96
C ALA A 73 -21.22 -14.49 3.63
N LEU A 74 -20.13 -14.38 2.88
CA LEU A 74 -18.77 -14.63 3.33
C LEU A 74 -18.01 -13.30 3.35
N GLU A 75 -17.33 -13.03 4.46
CA GLU A 75 -16.44 -11.88 4.62
C GLU A 75 -15.09 -12.35 5.17
N ILE A 76 -14.02 -11.96 4.52
CA ILE A 76 -12.65 -12.33 4.90
C ILE A 76 -11.83 -11.05 4.99
N ALA A 77 -11.40 -10.70 6.20
CA ALA A 77 -10.48 -9.59 6.43
C ALA A 77 -9.05 -10.12 6.51
N THR A 78 -8.15 -9.46 5.79
CA THR A 78 -6.74 -9.82 5.66
C THR A 78 -5.86 -8.59 5.85
N SER A 79 -4.59 -8.81 6.22
CA SER A 79 -3.56 -7.79 6.24
C SER A 79 -2.32 -8.28 5.52
N ILE A 80 -1.69 -7.39 4.77
CA ILE A 80 -0.39 -7.61 4.13
C ILE A 80 0.58 -6.55 4.65
N ASP A 81 1.71 -7.02 5.19
CA ASP A 81 2.84 -6.17 5.55
C ASP A 81 3.95 -6.34 4.51
N LEU A 82 4.49 -5.23 4.03
CA LEU A 82 5.57 -5.20 3.06
C LEU A 82 6.53 -4.07 3.41
N LYS A 83 7.83 -4.30 3.19
CA LYS A 83 8.87 -3.29 3.34
C LYS A 83 9.71 -3.22 2.07
N GLY A 84 10.43 -2.11 1.91
CA GLY A 84 11.31 -1.94 0.77
C GLY A 84 12.08 -0.63 0.85
N THR A 85 12.64 -0.25 -0.29
CA THR A 85 13.32 1.02 -0.48
C THR A 85 12.58 1.86 -1.51
N TYR A 86 12.74 3.18 -1.42
CA TYR A 86 12.21 4.08 -2.42
C TYR A 86 13.26 5.08 -2.90
N THR A 87 13.07 5.55 -4.12
CA THR A 87 13.80 6.71 -4.65
C THR A 87 12.80 7.76 -5.12
N LEU A 88 13.18 9.03 -4.97
CA LEU A 88 12.38 10.17 -5.42
C LEU A 88 13.24 11.07 -6.31
N GLU A 89 12.87 11.16 -7.60
CA GLU A 89 13.52 11.99 -8.59
C GLU A 89 12.51 13.01 -9.15
N GLY A 90 12.56 14.22 -8.62
CA GLY A 90 11.54 15.23 -8.91
C GLY A 90 10.18 14.84 -8.33
N ASP A 91 9.23 14.60 -9.20
CA ASP A 91 7.88 14.10 -8.85
C ASP A 91 7.71 12.59 -9.08
N LYS A 92 8.80 11.89 -9.43
CA LYS A 92 8.79 10.47 -9.75
C LYS A 92 9.25 9.65 -8.55
N LEU A 93 8.30 8.96 -7.91
CA LEU A 93 8.53 8.03 -6.82
C LEU A 93 8.64 6.61 -7.37
N THR A 94 9.76 5.93 -7.12
CA THR A 94 9.94 4.52 -7.43
C THR A 94 10.00 3.72 -6.15
N LEU A 95 9.10 2.75 -6.00
CA LEU A 95 9.03 1.80 -4.90
C LEU A 95 9.71 0.50 -5.32
N THR A 96 10.63 -0.01 -4.50
CA THR A 96 11.31 -1.29 -4.69
C THR A 96 11.05 -2.17 -3.47
N PRO A 97 9.99 -2.99 -3.50
CA PRO A 97 9.66 -3.87 -2.38
C PRO A 97 10.73 -4.97 -2.17
N ASP A 98 10.96 -5.31 -0.89
CA ASP A 98 11.75 -6.47 -0.51
C ASP A 98 10.82 -7.69 -0.40
N LYS A 99 10.87 -8.58 -1.39
CA LYS A 99 10.07 -9.81 -1.44
C LYS A 99 10.21 -10.67 -0.18
N SER A 100 11.37 -10.63 0.48
CA SER A 100 11.61 -11.39 1.72
C SER A 100 10.87 -10.83 2.93
N SER A 101 10.43 -9.56 2.86
CA SER A 101 9.69 -8.87 3.93
C SER A 101 8.19 -9.14 3.89
N TYR A 102 7.69 -9.71 2.78
CA TYR A 102 6.26 -9.99 2.59
C TYR A 102 5.69 -10.88 3.70
N LYS A 103 4.60 -10.42 4.30
CA LYS A 103 3.81 -11.19 5.27
C LYS A 103 2.33 -10.96 4.99
N ALA A 104 1.56 -12.04 5.03
CA ALA A 104 0.11 -11.97 4.89
C ALA A 104 -0.57 -12.72 6.04
N GLU A 105 -1.58 -12.09 6.62
CA GLU A 105 -2.36 -12.63 7.73
C GLU A 105 -3.85 -12.55 7.44
N ILE A 106 -4.60 -13.58 7.86
CA ILE A 106 -6.05 -13.56 7.91
C ILE A 106 -6.45 -13.01 9.28
N LEU A 107 -7.07 -11.83 9.29
CA LEU A 107 -7.51 -11.17 10.51
C LEU A 107 -8.81 -11.78 11.03
N SER A 108 -9.77 -12.04 10.12
CA SER A 108 -11.04 -12.70 10.46
C SER A 108 -11.69 -13.37 9.27
N ILE A 109 -12.52 -14.36 9.55
CA ILE A 109 -13.47 -14.95 8.60
C ILE A 109 -14.83 -14.87 9.24
N SER A 110 -15.80 -14.29 8.54
CA SER A 110 -17.19 -14.21 8.98
C SER A 110 -18.11 -14.89 7.97
N MET A 111 -19.10 -15.64 8.46
CA MET A 111 -20.16 -16.23 7.65
C MET A 111 -21.51 -15.74 8.18
N ASN A 112 -22.29 -15.08 7.33
CA ASN A 112 -23.56 -14.46 7.70
C ASN A 112 -23.42 -13.53 8.93
N GLY A 113 -22.37 -12.70 8.95
CA GLY A 113 -22.08 -11.74 10.01
C GLY A 113 -21.60 -12.35 11.34
N LYS A 114 -21.27 -13.64 11.38
CA LYS A 114 -20.73 -14.31 12.56
C LYS A 114 -19.32 -14.80 12.29
N VAL A 115 -18.40 -14.52 13.21
CA VAL A 115 -17.03 -15.05 13.12
C VAL A 115 -17.08 -16.58 13.03
N ALA A 116 -16.45 -17.10 12.00
CA ALA A 116 -16.41 -18.52 11.70
C ALA A 116 -14.98 -19.04 11.72
N ASN A 117 -14.75 -20.14 12.42
CA ASN A 117 -13.50 -20.87 12.33
C ASN A 117 -13.67 -22.00 11.30
N ASN A 118 -13.40 -21.69 10.03
CA ASN A 118 -13.49 -22.67 8.94
C ASN A 118 -12.07 -22.98 8.41
N PRO A 119 -11.47 -24.13 8.81
CA PRO A 119 -10.11 -24.48 8.44
C PRO A 119 -9.92 -24.63 6.92
N MET A 120 -10.96 -25.05 6.18
CA MET A 120 -10.89 -25.22 4.72
C MET A 120 -10.78 -23.83 4.05
N VAL A 121 -11.66 -22.89 4.37
CA VAL A 121 -11.64 -21.52 3.85
C VAL A 121 -10.30 -20.85 4.23
N SER A 122 -9.89 -20.97 5.49
CA SER A 122 -8.63 -20.42 5.96
C SER A 122 -7.42 -20.97 5.17
N SER A 123 -7.42 -22.27 4.88
CA SER A 123 -6.34 -22.91 4.10
C SER A 123 -6.32 -22.43 2.65
N GLN A 124 -7.47 -22.29 2.01
CA GLN A 124 -7.57 -21.78 0.64
C GLN A 124 -7.10 -20.32 0.55
N VAL A 125 -7.57 -19.44 1.44
CA VAL A 125 -7.15 -18.03 1.48
C VAL A 125 -5.66 -17.91 1.77
N LYS A 126 -5.10 -18.66 2.71
CA LYS A 126 -3.66 -18.71 2.96
C LYS A 126 -2.87 -19.18 1.72
N GLY A 127 -3.41 -20.17 1.00
CA GLY A 127 -2.81 -20.64 -0.25
C GLY A 127 -2.74 -19.55 -1.32
N MET A 128 -3.84 -18.81 -1.50
CA MET A 128 -3.91 -17.67 -2.43
C MET A 128 -2.93 -16.56 -2.05
N LEU A 129 -3.00 -16.07 -0.82
CA LEU A 129 -2.13 -14.99 -0.31
C LEU A 129 -0.65 -15.33 -0.38
N ASN A 130 -0.29 -16.62 -0.26
CA ASN A 130 1.09 -17.08 -0.31
C ASN A 130 1.49 -17.65 -1.68
N SER A 131 0.64 -17.54 -2.71
CA SER A 131 1.01 -17.93 -4.07
C SER A 131 2.14 -17.05 -4.61
N GLU A 132 2.98 -17.62 -5.48
CA GLU A 132 4.06 -16.85 -6.11
C GLU A 132 3.53 -15.78 -7.07
N GLU A 133 2.36 -16.02 -7.67
CA GLU A 133 1.68 -15.08 -8.54
C GLU A 133 1.29 -13.81 -7.74
N PHE A 134 0.50 -13.98 -6.68
CA PHE A 134 0.05 -12.90 -5.81
C PHE A 134 1.21 -12.11 -5.18
N LYS A 135 2.24 -12.83 -4.66
CA LYS A 135 3.44 -12.19 -4.12
C LYS A 135 4.22 -11.40 -5.16
N SER A 136 4.34 -11.92 -6.38
CA SER A 136 5.10 -11.26 -7.44
C SER A 136 4.43 -9.98 -7.90
N GLU A 137 3.12 -9.93 -7.92
CA GLU A 137 2.34 -8.75 -8.23
C GLU A 137 2.59 -7.64 -7.19
N LEU A 138 2.40 -7.94 -5.91
CA LEU A 138 2.59 -6.98 -4.82
C LEU A 138 4.06 -6.57 -4.58
N THR A 139 5.01 -7.39 -5.01
CA THR A 139 6.44 -7.09 -4.86
C THR A 139 7.11 -6.62 -6.14
N ALA A 140 6.34 -6.30 -7.17
CA ALA A 140 6.84 -5.66 -8.38
C ALA A 140 7.38 -4.25 -8.07
N VAL A 141 8.40 -3.84 -8.83
CA VAL A 141 8.87 -2.45 -8.77
C VAL A 141 7.80 -1.55 -9.39
N GLU A 142 7.36 -0.58 -8.62
CA GLU A 142 6.32 0.36 -9.03
C GLU A 142 6.88 1.77 -9.15
N THR A 143 6.42 2.51 -10.15
CA THR A 143 6.78 3.91 -10.35
C THR A 143 5.53 4.77 -10.45
N ASN A 144 5.45 5.75 -9.57
CA ASN A 144 4.34 6.69 -9.48
C ASN A 144 4.80 8.12 -9.75
N THR A 145 3.97 8.91 -10.41
CA THR A 145 4.08 10.38 -10.36
C THR A 145 3.34 10.85 -9.11
N ILE A 146 3.99 11.69 -8.30
CA ILE A 146 3.43 12.12 -7.02
C ILE A 146 3.21 13.63 -6.96
N LYS A 147 2.20 14.03 -6.17
CA LYS A 147 2.05 15.40 -5.68
C LYS A 147 1.89 15.37 -4.16
N VAL A 148 2.75 16.10 -3.47
CA VAL A 148 2.80 16.13 -2.00
C VAL A 148 2.44 17.52 -1.51
N THR A 149 1.58 17.58 -0.49
CA THR A 149 1.31 18.77 0.30
C THR A 149 1.59 18.48 1.78
N ASP A 150 1.39 19.43 2.66
CA ASP A 150 1.55 19.20 4.12
C ASP A 150 0.62 18.12 4.67
N SER A 151 -0.53 17.89 4.02
CA SER A 151 -1.59 17.00 4.51
C SER A 151 -2.01 15.90 3.55
N THR A 152 -1.63 15.98 2.26
CA THR A 152 -2.05 15.02 1.23
C THR A 152 -0.88 14.53 0.40
N LEU A 153 -0.96 13.28 -0.03
CA LEU A 153 -0.10 12.66 -1.03
C LEU A 153 -1.01 12.07 -2.13
N GLU A 154 -0.81 12.50 -3.36
CA GLU A 154 -1.38 11.91 -4.57
C GLU A 154 -0.33 11.01 -5.20
N MET A 155 -0.67 9.76 -5.52
CA MET A 155 0.17 8.81 -6.24
C MET A 155 -0.57 8.35 -7.49
N ASN A 156 0.07 8.48 -8.66
CA ASN A 156 -0.48 8.09 -9.96
C ASN A 156 0.50 7.15 -10.67
N ASN A 157 0.09 5.91 -10.91
CA ASN A 157 0.88 4.89 -11.60
C ASN A 157 0.70 4.90 -13.13
N GLY A 158 -0.12 5.81 -13.65
CA GLY A 158 -0.47 5.93 -15.07
C GLY A 158 -1.82 5.31 -15.42
N GLU A 159 -2.35 4.42 -14.61
CA GLU A 159 -3.66 3.78 -14.76
C GLU A 159 -4.66 4.33 -13.74
N GLU A 160 -4.20 4.48 -12.50
CA GLU A 160 -5.00 4.93 -11.37
C GLU A 160 -4.33 6.07 -10.60
N THR A 161 -5.16 6.84 -9.90
CA THR A 161 -4.72 7.87 -8.97
C THR A 161 -5.26 7.57 -7.59
N MET A 162 -4.36 7.35 -6.64
CA MET A 162 -4.71 7.17 -5.24
C MET A 162 -4.39 8.41 -4.44
N MET A 163 -5.30 8.76 -3.52
CA MET A 163 -5.17 9.89 -2.62
C MET A 163 -4.96 9.40 -1.19
N PHE A 164 -3.97 9.97 -0.54
CA PHE A 164 -3.63 9.66 0.85
C PHE A 164 -3.68 10.93 1.69
N THR A 165 -4.03 10.79 2.95
CA THR A 165 -3.91 11.83 3.97
C THR A 165 -2.76 11.51 4.90
N ARG A 166 -2.07 12.55 5.38
CA ARG A 166 -1.01 12.38 6.37
C ARG A 166 -1.60 11.81 7.65
N PHE A 167 -1.06 10.68 8.06
CA PHE A 167 -1.47 10.00 9.28
C PHE A 167 -0.44 10.30 10.38
N ALA A 168 -0.88 10.97 11.45
CA ALA A 168 -0.04 11.21 12.61
C ALA A 168 0.04 9.93 13.45
N THR A 169 1.21 9.28 13.47
CA THR A 169 1.47 8.23 14.45
C THR A 169 1.53 8.89 15.81
N ILE A 170 0.58 8.60 16.69
CA ILE A 170 0.69 9.00 18.10
C ILE A 170 1.84 8.18 18.67
N GLN A 171 2.98 8.84 18.87
CA GLN A 171 4.07 8.24 19.65
C GLN A 171 3.59 8.17 21.11
N ASN A 172 3.27 6.97 21.58
CA ASN A 172 3.04 6.67 23.00
C ASN A 172 4.38 6.50 23.72
#